data_db051540ee368a976c9d97a45ff7bd3b
#
_entry.id   db051540ee368a976c9d97a45ff7bd3b
#
_cell.length_a   1.000
_cell.length_b   1.000
_cell.length_c   1.000
_cell.angle_alpha   90.00
_cell.angle_beta   90.00
_cell.angle_gamma   90.00
#
_symmetry.space_group_name_H-M   'P 1'
#
loop_
_entity.id
_entity.type
_entity.pdbx_description
1 polymer ?
#
loop_
_entity_poly.entity_id
_entity_poly.type
_entity_poly.pdbx_seq_one_letter_code
_entity_poly.pdbx_strand_id
1 'polypeptide(L)'
;MRIARRSETQLQAMATDTFSGTVRRRDLGRIGVPEGTALAVSFEVGARTSWHRHSGGQVLFVLEGAARVGTRDGELAELGIGDLVEAPPGEEHWHGAAATAPMTHLALSFGETVWLEPVADD
;
A
#
# COMPACT_ATOMS: atom_id res chain seq x y z
N MET A 1 4.34 16.42 -20.05
CA MET A 1 5.03 15.42 -19.19
C MET A 1 5.17 15.98 -17.79
N ARG A 2 4.88 15.19 -16.78
CA ARG A 2 5.06 15.58 -15.38
C ARG A 2 6.10 14.65 -14.75
N ILE A 3 7.06 15.22 -14.03
CA ILE A 3 8.09 14.46 -13.33
C ILE A 3 7.90 14.70 -11.83
N ALA A 4 7.77 13.64 -11.05
CA ALA A 4 7.79 13.69 -9.59
C ALA A 4 9.13 13.15 -9.10
N ARG A 5 9.96 14.02 -8.52
CA ARG A 5 11.28 13.62 -8.04
C ARG A 5 11.25 13.36 -6.54
N ARG A 6 11.94 12.32 -6.09
CA ARG A 6 12.06 12.00 -4.67
C ARG A 6 12.58 13.20 -3.88
N SER A 7 13.57 13.93 -4.43
CA SER A 7 14.20 15.09 -3.76
C SER A 7 13.24 16.27 -3.54
N GLU A 8 12.14 16.30 -4.29
CA GLU A 8 11.15 17.38 -4.22
C GLU A 8 9.88 16.98 -3.48
N THR A 9 9.85 15.78 -2.90
CA THR A 9 8.72 15.28 -2.13
C THR A 9 9.14 15.10 -0.68
N GLN A 10 8.18 15.24 0.22
CA GLN A 10 8.41 15.05 1.65
C GLN A 10 7.80 13.74 2.12
N LEU A 11 8.51 13.08 3.04
CA LEU A 11 8.02 11.90 3.72
C LEU A 11 7.00 12.35 4.77
N GLN A 12 5.80 11.80 4.74
CA GLN A 12 4.71 12.16 5.64
C GLN A 12 4.28 10.95 6.46
N ALA A 13 4.04 11.17 7.76
CA ALA A 13 3.50 10.12 8.62
C ALA A 13 2.03 9.85 8.28
N MET A 14 1.64 8.57 8.34
CA MET A 14 0.27 8.15 8.09
C MET A 14 -0.53 8.11 9.40
N ALA A 15 -1.85 8.27 9.26
CA ALA A 15 -2.77 8.25 10.40
C ALA A 15 -2.82 6.85 11.03
N THR A 16 -2.94 6.80 12.37
CA THR A 16 -2.91 5.55 13.12
C THR A 16 -4.25 4.81 13.16
N ASP A 17 -5.32 5.43 12.67
CA ASP A 17 -6.64 4.79 12.61
C ASP A 17 -6.80 3.88 11.37
N THR A 18 -5.96 4.05 10.36
CA THR A 18 -5.98 3.26 9.12
C THR A 18 -4.74 2.39 8.92
N PHE A 19 -3.76 2.53 9.81
CA PHE A 19 -2.50 1.78 9.78
C PHE A 19 -2.13 1.34 11.18
N SER A 20 -1.41 0.23 11.31
CA SER A 20 -0.74 -0.17 12.55
C SER A 20 0.77 -0.22 12.33
N GLY A 21 1.51 0.24 13.34
CA GLY A 21 2.95 0.44 13.24
C GLY A 21 3.29 1.77 12.59
N THR A 22 4.57 2.01 12.40
CA THR A 22 5.04 3.25 11.79
C THR A 22 4.97 3.15 10.27
N VAL A 23 4.17 4.00 9.66
CA VAL A 23 3.98 4.03 8.20
C VAL A 23 4.15 5.48 7.72
N ARG A 24 4.91 5.64 6.65
CA ARG A 24 5.16 6.94 6.02
C ARG A 24 4.91 6.83 4.53
N ARG A 25 4.59 7.94 3.90
CA ARG A 25 4.36 7.98 2.45
C ARG A 25 5.08 9.15 1.79
N ARG A 26 5.36 8.99 0.50
CA ARG A 26 5.67 10.08 -0.42
C ARG A 26 4.54 10.18 -1.42
N ASP A 27 3.90 11.31 -1.49
CA ASP A 27 2.86 11.55 -2.48
C ASP A 27 3.53 11.94 -3.79
N LEU A 28 3.39 11.10 -4.81
CA LEU A 28 3.95 11.33 -6.14
C LEU A 28 2.94 12.02 -7.06
N GLY A 29 1.79 12.38 -6.52
CA GLY A 29 0.75 13.11 -7.22
C GLY A 29 -0.27 12.22 -7.92
N ARG A 30 -1.16 12.85 -8.64
CA ARG A 30 -2.17 12.15 -9.41
C ARG A 30 -1.61 11.74 -10.76
N ILE A 31 -2.00 10.57 -11.23
CA ILE A 31 -1.61 10.08 -12.55
C ILE A 31 -2.69 10.44 -13.57
N GLY A 32 -2.30 10.46 -14.85
CA GLY A 32 -3.13 10.97 -15.95
C GLY A 32 -4.32 10.09 -16.36
N VAL A 33 -4.79 9.22 -15.42
CA VAL A 33 -6.03 8.48 -15.60
C VAL A 33 -7.05 8.96 -14.57
N PRO A 34 -8.34 8.92 -14.87
CA PRO A 34 -9.35 9.40 -13.93
C PRO A 34 -9.25 8.70 -12.58
N GLU A 35 -9.25 9.49 -11.50
CA GLU A 35 -9.25 9.02 -10.12
C GLU A 35 -8.07 8.13 -9.73
N GLY A 36 -6.98 8.17 -10.51
CA GLY A 36 -5.76 7.44 -10.18
C GLY A 36 -4.83 8.22 -9.27
N THR A 37 -4.19 7.53 -8.32
CA THR A 37 -3.14 8.10 -7.47
C THR A 37 -1.91 7.21 -7.48
N ALA A 38 -0.74 7.82 -7.26
CA ALA A 38 0.53 7.12 -7.13
C ALA A 38 1.17 7.51 -5.80
N LEU A 39 1.41 6.53 -4.93
CA LEU A 39 2.05 6.74 -3.63
C LEU A 39 3.21 5.76 -3.47
N ALA A 40 4.32 6.25 -2.95
CA ALA A 40 5.36 5.38 -2.39
C ALA A 40 5.14 5.34 -0.88
N VAL A 41 4.87 4.16 -0.33
CA VAL A 41 4.51 3.99 1.08
C VAL A 41 5.53 3.08 1.74
N SER A 42 6.09 3.53 2.86
CA SER A 42 7.09 2.79 3.61
C SER A 42 6.51 2.31 4.94
N PHE A 43 6.68 1.02 5.21
CA PHE A 43 6.20 0.34 6.40
C PHE A 43 7.40 -0.15 7.20
N GLU A 44 7.44 0.12 8.50
CA GLU A 44 8.42 -0.52 9.37
C GLU A 44 8.05 -1.99 9.59
N VAL A 45 8.96 -2.75 10.15
CA VAL A 45 8.79 -4.18 10.40
C VAL A 45 7.43 -4.46 11.02
N GLY A 46 6.65 -5.33 10.40
CA GLY A 46 5.33 -5.76 10.89
C GLY A 46 4.19 -4.76 10.73
N ALA A 47 4.47 -3.52 10.30
CA ALA A 47 3.42 -2.52 10.08
C ALA A 47 2.57 -2.90 8.86
N ARG A 48 1.27 -2.62 8.94
CA ARG A 48 0.34 -2.96 7.86
C ARG A 48 -0.87 -2.04 7.85
N THR A 49 -1.61 -2.07 6.75
CA THR A 49 -2.88 -1.37 6.63
C THR A 49 -3.98 -2.09 7.39
N SER A 50 -5.07 -1.38 7.64
CA SER A 50 -6.35 -2.01 7.92
C SER A 50 -6.91 -2.69 6.66
N TRP A 51 -7.95 -3.50 6.80
CA TRP A 51 -8.72 -3.99 5.66
C TRP A 51 -9.26 -2.81 4.87
N HIS A 52 -9.21 -2.89 3.55
CA HIS A 52 -9.73 -1.83 2.69
C HIS A 52 -10.00 -2.36 1.28
N ARG A 53 -10.66 -1.53 0.49
CA ARG A 53 -10.90 -1.81 -0.93
C ARG A 53 -10.82 -0.53 -1.74
N HIS A 54 -10.52 -0.67 -3.01
CA HIS A 54 -10.51 0.42 -3.99
C HIS A 54 -11.52 0.13 -5.08
N SER A 55 -12.41 1.07 -5.36
CA SER A 55 -13.48 0.85 -6.34
C SER A 55 -12.96 0.58 -7.76
N GLY A 56 -11.80 1.12 -8.10
CA GLY A 56 -11.14 0.91 -9.40
C GLY A 56 -9.97 -0.06 -9.37
N GLY A 57 -9.72 -0.69 -8.22
CA GLY A 57 -8.59 -1.60 -8.06
C GLY A 57 -7.30 -0.93 -7.62
N GLN A 58 -6.28 -1.74 -7.38
CA GLN A 58 -4.96 -1.27 -6.93
C GLN A 58 -3.86 -2.13 -7.51
N VAL A 59 -2.75 -1.51 -7.84
CA VAL A 59 -1.51 -2.20 -8.20
C VAL A 59 -0.44 -1.82 -7.19
N LEU A 60 0.23 -2.83 -6.63
CA LEU A 60 1.36 -2.65 -5.71
C LEU A 60 2.62 -3.23 -6.34
N PHE A 61 3.70 -2.51 -6.23
CA PHE A 61 5.01 -2.95 -6.70
C PHE A 61 6.04 -2.75 -5.59
N VAL A 62 6.71 -3.82 -5.18
CA VAL A 62 7.67 -3.77 -4.07
C VAL A 62 8.97 -3.16 -4.55
N LEU A 63 9.37 -2.05 -3.92
CA LEU A 63 10.60 -1.32 -4.24
C LEU A 63 11.74 -1.70 -3.32
N GLU A 64 11.47 -1.98 -2.05
CA GLU A 64 12.48 -2.29 -1.03
C GLU A 64 11.89 -3.25 -0.01
N GLY A 65 12.72 -4.13 0.55
CA GLY A 65 12.35 -5.00 1.65
C GLY A 65 11.48 -6.18 1.25
N ALA A 66 10.55 -6.55 2.14
CA ALA A 66 9.66 -7.68 1.93
C ALA A 66 8.25 -7.35 2.41
N ALA A 67 7.26 -7.73 1.62
CA ALA A 67 5.85 -7.40 1.86
C ALA A 67 5.03 -8.63 2.21
N ARG A 68 3.90 -8.39 2.87
CA ARG A 68 2.81 -9.36 3.04
C ARG A 68 1.53 -8.75 2.50
N VAL A 69 0.69 -9.59 1.93
CA VAL A 69 -0.66 -9.22 1.50
C VAL A 69 -1.64 -10.30 1.92
N GLY A 70 -2.88 -9.93 2.19
CA GLY A 70 -3.92 -10.89 2.55
C GLY A 70 -5.28 -10.49 2.02
N THR A 71 -6.13 -11.47 1.76
CA THR A 71 -7.52 -11.30 1.31
C THR A 71 -8.49 -11.96 2.28
N ARG A 72 -9.78 -11.63 2.15
CA ARG A 72 -10.82 -12.14 3.07
C ARG A 72 -11.01 -13.65 2.99
N ASP A 73 -10.71 -14.25 1.85
CA ASP A 73 -10.82 -15.70 1.67
C ASP A 73 -9.65 -16.49 2.26
N GLY A 74 -8.74 -15.80 2.94
CA GLY A 74 -7.60 -16.42 3.60
C GLY A 74 -6.36 -16.55 2.75
N GLU A 75 -6.33 -15.98 1.54
CA GLU A 75 -5.11 -15.93 0.75
C GLU A 75 -4.11 -15.03 1.46
N LEU A 76 -2.89 -15.52 1.62
CA LEU A 76 -1.79 -14.81 2.27
C LEU A 76 -0.54 -15.05 1.44
N ALA A 77 0.13 -13.99 1.03
CA ALA A 77 1.33 -14.09 0.23
C ALA A 77 2.44 -13.19 0.76
N GLU A 78 3.68 -13.65 0.62
CA GLU A 78 4.87 -12.84 0.85
C GLU A 78 5.47 -12.46 -0.50
N LEU A 79 5.96 -11.23 -0.59
CA LEU A 79 6.48 -10.67 -1.82
C LEU A 79 7.83 -10.03 -1.56
N GLY A 80 8.72 -10.11 -2.55
CA GLY A 80 10.03 -9.47 -2.51
C GLY A 80 10.14 -8.34 -3.52
N ILE A 81 11.33 -7.72 -3.56
CA ILE A 81 11.66 -6.62 -4.47
C ILE A 81 11.34 -7.03 -5.91
N GLY A 82 10.63 -6.16 -6.62
CA GLY A 82 10.26 -6.39 -8.02
C GLY A 82 8.99 -7.20 -8.22
N ASP A 83 8.38 -7.72 -7.16
CA ASP A 83 7.10 -8.41 -7.27
C ASP A 83 5.95 -7.42 -7.37
N LEU A 84 4.93 -7.79 -8.13
CA LEU A 84 3.74 -6.97 -8.36
C LEU A 84 2.50 -7.71 -7.90
N VAL A 85 1.60 -6.98 -7.24
CA VAL A 85 0.27 -7.48 -6.87
C VAL A 85 -0.77 -6.60 -7.52
N GLU A 86 -1.77 -7.23 -8.12
CA GLU A 86 -2.96 -6.54 -8.59
C GLU A 86 -4.15 -6.98 -7.75
N ALA A 87 -4.81 -6.01 -7.11
CA ALA A 87 -6.06 -6.21 -6.41
C ALA A 87 -7.18 -5.72 -7.33
N PRO A 88 -8.10 -6.60 -7.78
CA PRO A 88 -9.16 -6.18 -8.67
C PRO A 88 -10.13 -5.21 -8.00
N PRO A 89 -10.94 -4.47 -8.78
CA PRO A 89 -11.91 -3.54 -8.21
C PRO A 89 -12.78 -4.18 -7.15
N GLY A 90 -12.87 -3.52 -5.98
CA GLY A 90 -13.73 -3.94 -4.88
C GLY A 90 -13.23 -5.06 -4.00
N GLU A 91 -12.09 -5.66 -4.31
CA GLU A 91 -11.53 -6.72 -3.46
C GLU A 91 -11.05 -6.16 -2.13
N GLU A 92 -11.54 -6.73 -1.03
CA GLU A 92 -11.08 -6.37 0.30
C GLU A 92 -9.76 -7.07 0.60
N HIS A 93 -8.77 -6.27 0.94
CA HIS A 93 -7.42 -6.76 1.19
C HIS A 93 -6.69 -5.89 2.21
N TRP A 94 -5.53 -6.36 2.62
CA TRP A 94 -4.57 -5.58 3.39
C TRP A 94 -3.17 -5.84 2.85
N HIS A 95 -2.26 -4.91 3.08
CA HIS A 95 -0.85 -5.07 2.73
C HIS A 95 0.02 -4.38 3.76
N GLY A 96 1.26 -4.85 3.87
CA GLY A 96 2.20 -4.32 4.84
C GLY A 96 3.56 -4.95 4.73
N ALA A 97 4.41 -4.63 5.70
CA ALA A 97 5.74 -5.20 5.81
C ALA A 97 5.68 -6.65 6.30
N ALA A 98 6.70 -7.41 5.94
CA ALA A 98 6.91 -8.74 6.51
C ALA A 98 7.09 -8.64 8.03
N ALA A 99 6.91 -9.76 8.73
CA ALA A 99 7.10 -9.82 10.18
C ALA A 99 8.55 -9.55 10.59
N THR A 100 9.51 -9.70 9.67
CA THR A 100 10.95 -9.65 9.95
C THR A 100 11.71 -8.61 9.16
N ALA A 101 11.06 -7.83 8.30
CA ALA A 101 11.73 -6.83 7.46
C ALA A 101 10.81 -5.64 7.18
N PRO A 102 11.36 -4.42 7.06
CA PRO A 102 10.59 -3.28 6.59
C PRO A 102 10.31 -3.40 5.09
N MET A 103 9.44 -2.54 4.57
CA MET A 103 9.04 -2.60 3.17
C MET A 103 8.65 -1.22 2.64
N THR A 104 9.00 -0.97 1.40
CA THR A 104 8.47 0.17 0.64
C THR A 104 7.86 -0.35 -0.65
N HIS A 105 6.64 0.07 -0.94
CA HIS A 105 5.99 -0.25 -2.22
C HIS A 105 5.54 1.01 -2.94
N LEU A 106 5.40 0.91 -4.25
CA LEU A 106 4.64 1.86 -5.05
C LEU A 106 3.20 1.36 -5.10
N ALA A 107 2.25 2.23 -4.76
CA ALA A 107 0.82 1.94 -4.83
C ALA A 107 0.19 2.81 -5.91
N LEU A 108 -0.39 2.18 -6.92
CA LEU A 108 -1.24 2.83 -7.90
C LEU A 108 -2.68 2.45 -7.56
N SER A 109 -3.46 3.43 -7.11
CA SER A 109 -4.82 3.19 -6.62
C SER A 109 -5.82 3.96 -7.47
N PHE A 110 -6.94 3.31 -7.79
CA PHE A 110 -7.94 3.84 -8.72
C PHE A 110 -9.31 3.86 -8.06
N GLY A 111 -10.03 4.97 -8.28
CA GLY A 111 -11.35 5.16 -7.70
C GLY A 111 -11.31 5.55 -6.24
N GLU A 112 -12.38 5.25 -5.52
CA GLU A 112 -12.51 5.55 -4.11
C GLU A 112 -11.90 4.46 -3.25
N THR A 113 -11.28 4.86 -2.14
CA THR A 113 -10.78 3.94 -1.12
C THR A 113 -11.77 3.89 0.04
N VAL A 114 -12.19 2.69 0.42
CA VAL A 114 -13.04 2.47 1.59
C VAL A 114 -12.22 1.73 2.64
N TRP A 115 -11.99 2.38 3.78
CA TRP A 115 -11.26 1.83 4.91
C TRP A 115 -12.20 1.04 5.81
N LEU A 116 -11.78 -0.13 6.23
CA LEU A 116 -12.53 -1.05 7.07
C LEU A 116 -11.78 -1.27 8.40
N GLU A 117 -12.08 -2.36 9.09
CA GLU A 117 -11.49 -2.63 10.39
C GLU A 117 -9.99 -3.01 10.31
N PRO A 118 -9.25 -2.85 11.41
CA PRO A 118 -7.87 -3.36 11.48
C PRO A 118 -7.83 -4.87 11.28
N VAL A 119 -6.69 -5.35 10.80
CA VAL A 119 -6.45 -6.79 10.66
C VAL A 119 -6.18 -7.36 12.05
N ALA A 120 -6.91 -8.42 12.41
CA ALA A 120 -6.70 -9.08 13.70
C ALA A 120 -5.33 -9.77 13.73
N ASP A 121 -4.66 -9.70 14.87
CA ASP A 121 -3.44 -10.47 15.09
C ASP A 121 -3.78 -11.95 15.26
N ASP A 122 -2.91 -12.77 14.73
CA ASP A 122 -3.04 -14.23 14.82
C ASP A 122 -2.64 -14.73 16.19
#